data_bded4e7422389981c03e0c0e503593ca
#
_entry.id   bded4e7422389981c03e0c0e503593ca
#
_cell.length_a   1.000
_cell.length_b   1.000
_cell.length_c   1.000
_cell.angle_alpha   90.00
_cell.angle_beta   90.00
_cell.angle_gamma   90.00
#
_symmetry.space_group_name_H-M   'P 1'
#
loop_
_entity.id
_entity.type
_entity.pdbx_description
1 polymer ?
#
loop_
_entity_poly.entity_id
_entity_poly.type
_entity_poly.pdbx_seq_one_letter_code
_entity_poly.pdbx_strand_id
1 'polypeptide(L)'
;MKKINYKVADAVFLIIVFIGLKALDKYILETPKYNKNSIFMAISVSLVFLGIYINRYFFRPSHKEIIQLKRRGWKITGYYSSLSISDEEIYNKSYDLWIKYSCLLLLTQLFGLLVLYVLNGCFLTSSMFFTHIAMACISQVAAWIITLRREKKYWKSI
;
A
#
# COMPACT_ATOMS: atom_id res chain seq x y z
N MET A 1 25.00 12.82 2.07
CA MET A 1 24.00 12.30 1.11
C MET A 1 22.78 13.23 1.13
N LYS A 2 22.38 13.84 0.00
CA LYS A 2 21.14 14.62 -0.10
C LYS A 2 19.97 13.64 0.15
N LYS A 3 19.18 13.84 1.21
CA LYS A 3 17.94 13.09 1.45
C LYS A 3 17.02 13.30 0.25
N ILE A 4 16.77 12.25 -0.51
CA ILE A 4 15.77 12.27 -1.57
C ILE A 4 14.44 12.55 -0.89
N ASN A 5 13.74 13.59 -1.32
CA ASN A 5 12.45 13.95 -0.80
C ASN A 5 11.48 12.78 -1.12
N TYR A 6 10.88 12.16 -0.09
CA TYR A 6 9.99 11.00 -0.24
C TYR A 6 8.83 11.26 -1.21
N LYS A 7 8.37 12.53 -1.34
CA LYS A 7 7.35 12.91 -2.32
C LYS A 7 7.85 12.77 -3.77
N VAL A 8 9.13 13.08 -4.00
CA VAL A 8 9.77 12.90 -5.30
C VAL A 8 9.93 11.41 -5.58
N ALA A 9 10.35 10.63 -4.58
CA ALA A 9 10.44 9.18 -4.71
C ALA A 9 9.07 8.53 -5.01
N ASP A 10 8.00 8.95 -4.32
CA ASP A 10 6.63 8.50 -4.61
C ASP A 10 6.20 8.87 -6.04
N ALA A 11 6.44 10.11 -6.47
CA ALA A 11 6.08 10.57 -7.80
C ALA A 11 6.83 9.79 -8.90
N VAL A 12 8.15 9.61 -8.74
CA VAL A 12 8.97 8.83 -9.67
C VAL A 12 8.50 7.38 -9.71
N PHE A 13 8.22 6.77 -8.56
CA PHE A 13 7.69 5.41 -8.48
C PHE A 13 6.35 5.28 -9.21
N LEU A 14 5.40 6.20 -8.98
CA LEU A 14 4.09 6.20 -9.66
C LEU A 14 4.25 6.37 -11.17
N ILE A 15 5.17 7.21 -11.64
CA ILE A 15 5.47 7.39 -13.07
C ILE A 15 6.01 6.08 -13.67
N ILE A 16 6.96 5.42 -13.00
CA ILE A 16 7.53 4.14 -13.45
C ILE A 16 6.44 3.07 -13.54
N VAL A 17 5.58 2.98 -12.51
CA VAL A 17 4.45 2.06 -12.49
C VAL A 17 3.46 2.36 -13.61
N PHE A 18 3.11 3.63 -13.82
CA PHE A 18 2.19 4.04 -14.88
C PHE A 18 2.73 3.72 -16.28
N ILE A 19 4.03 3.97 -16.53
CA ILE A 19 4.71 3.60 -17.78
C ILE A 19 4.70 2.07 -17.95
N GLY A 20 5.02 1.32 -16.88
CA GLY A 20 5.00 -0.14 -16.89
C GLY A 20 3.61 -0.71 -17.18
N LEU A 21 2.56 -0.15 -16.57
CA LEU A 21 1.17 -0.52 -16.82
C LEU A 21 0.74 -0.20 -18.26
N LYS A 22 1.14 0.95 -18.80
CA LYS A 22 0.89 1.33 -20.20
C LYS A 22 1.61 0.41 -21.18
N ALA A 23 2.84 0.03 -20.92
CA ALA A 23 3.58 -0.92 -21.74
C ALA A 23 2.93 -2.31 -21.70
N LEU A 24 2.53 -2.78 -20.50
CA LEU A 24 1.76 -4.03 -20.32
C LEU A 24 0.42 -3.99 -21.03
N ASP A 25 -0.30 -2.89 -20.96
CA ASP A 25 -1.60 -2.68 -21.61
C ASP A 25 -1.47 -2.86 -23.13
N LYS A 26 -0.44 -2.28 -23.76
CA LYS A 26 -0.15 -2.44 -25.17
C LYS A 26 0.12 -3.91 -25.56
N TYR A 27 0.91 -4.64 -24.74
CA TYR A 27 1.19 -6.06 -24.99
C TYR A 27 0.00 -6.98 -24.74
N ILE A 28 -0.92 -6.60 -23.86
CA ILE A 28 -2.04 -7.42 -23.41
C ILE A 28 -3.27 -7.21 -24.31
N LEU A 29 -3.53 -5.97 -24.76
CA LEU A 29 -4.67 -5.62 -25.63
C LEU A 29 -4.53 -6.19 -27.05
N GLU A 30 -3.32 -6.50 -27.49
CA GLU A 30 -3.10 -7.14 -28.80
C GLU A 30 -3.43 -8.65 -28.79
N THR A 31 -3.78 -9.25 -27.63
CA THR A 31 -4.15 -10.66 -27.53
C THR A 31 -5.67 -10.84 -27.36
N PRO A 32 -6.38 -11.60 -28.25
CA PRO A 32 -7.85 -11.65 -28.28
C PRO A 32 -8.51 -12.45 -27.15
N LYS A 33 -7.86 -12.72 -26.04
CA LYS A 33 -8.42 -13.45 -24.88
C LYS A 33 -8.61 -12.51 -23.67
N TYR A 34 -9.78 -11.89 -23.62
CA TYR A 34 -10.27 -10.98 -22.57
C TYR A 34 -10.00 -11.41 -21.12
N ASN A 35 -9.73 -12.69 -20.89
CA ASN A 35 -9.66 -13.27 -19.55
C ASN A 35 -8.29 -13.15 -18.87
N LYS A 36 -7.21 -13.17 -19.62
CA LYS A 36 -5.87 -12.99 -19.09
C LYS A 36 -5.64 -11.56 -18.59
N ASN A 37 -6.31 -10.59 -19.18
CA ASN A 37 -6.12 -9.16 -18.91
C ASN A 37 -6.64 -8.77 -17.53
N SER A 38 -7.75 -9.35 -17.07
CA SER A 38 -8.35 -9.00 -15.78
C SER A 38 -7.49 -9.45 -14.60
N ILE A 39 -6.88 -10.65 -14.66
CA ILE A 39 -5.98 -11.11 -13.61
C ILE A 39 -4.69 -10.28 -13.58
N PHE A 40 -4.15 -9.93 -14.75
CA PHE A 40 -2.99 -9.05 -14.83
C PHE A 40 -3.26 -7.66 -14.24
N MET A 41 -4.42 -7.07 -14.52
CA MET A 41 -4.82 -5.80 -13.91
C MET A 41 -4.93 -5.90 -12.39
N ALA A 42 -5.55 -6.95 -11.87
CA ALA A 42 -5.69 -7.16 -10.44
C ALA A 42 -4.33 -7.35 -9.74
N ILE A 43 -3.43 -8.13 -10.34
CA ILE A 43 -2.05 -8.30 -9.86
C ILE A 43 -1.31 -6.96 -9.90
N SER A 44 -1.43 -6.22 -10.99
CA SER A 44 -0.78 -4.91 -11.17
C SER A 44 -1.21 -3.92 -10.11
N VAL A 45 -2.50 -3.82 -9.80
CA VAL A 45 -3.00 -2.97 -8.72
C VAL A 45 -2.37 -3.34 -7.38
N SER A 46 -2.31 -4.63 -7.06
CA SER A 46 -1.69 -5.11 -5.81
C SER A 46 -0.19 -4.81 -5.76
N LEU A 47 0.52 -4.98 -6.87
CA LEU A 47 1.95 -4.66 -6.97
C LEU A 47 2.22 -3.17 -6.83
N VAL A 48 1.34 -2.31 -7.37
CA VAL A 48 1.42 -0.85 -7.17
C VAL A 48 1.34 -0.51 -5.69
N PHE A 49 0.34 -1.03 -4.98
CA PHE A 49 0.21 -0.79 -3.54
C PHE A 49 1.40 -1.33 -2.77
N LEU A 50 1.83 -2.55 -3.07
CA LEU A 50 3.00 -3.16 -2.44
C LEU A 50 4.26 -2.30 -2.65
N GLY A 51 4.48 -1.84 -3.87
CA GLY A 51 5.59 -0.95 -4.19
C GLY A 51 5.52 0.39 -3.45
N ILE A 52 4.33 0.99 -3.29
CA ILE A 52 4.15 2.18 -2.46
C ILE A 52 4.58 1.92 -1.02
N TYR A 53 4.21 0.77 -0.41
CA TYR A 53 4.61 0.44 0.96
C TYR A 53 6.09 0.16 1.09
N ILE A 54 6.70 -0.53 0.12
CA ILE A 54 8.15 -0.76 0.06
C ILE A 54 8.88 0.59 -0.05
N ASN A 55 8.40 1.47 -0.94
CA ASN A 55 8.97 2.81 -1.08
C ASN A 55 8.86 3.61 0.23
N ARG A 56 7.73 3.52 0.94
CA ARG A 56 7.51 4.15 2.24
C ARG A 56 8.40 3.58 3.34
N TYR A 57 8.75 2.31 3.27
CA TYR A 57 9.70 1.72 4.19
C TYR A 57 11.09 2.35 4.06
N PHE A 58 11.58 2.51 2.83
CA PHE A 58 12.91 3.07 2.58
C PHE A 58 12.97 4.60 2.68
N PHE A 59 11.91 5.28 2.30
CA PHE A 59 11.84 6.75 2.21
C PHE A 59 10.79 7.34 3.16
N ARG A 60 10.67 6.75 4.36
CA ARG A 60 9.73 7.26 5.35
C ARG A 60 10.05 8.71 5.74
N PRO A 61 9.04 9.55 5.97
CA PRO A 61 9.25 10.88 6.51
C PRO A 61 9.81 10.79 7.93
N SER A 62 10.71 11.68 8.29
CA SER A 62 11.20 11.76 9.67
C SER A 62 10.10 12.30 10.60
N HIS A 63 10.18 11.98 11.89
CA HIS A 63 9.24 12.47 12.90
C HIS A 63 9.14 14.01 12.88
N LYS A 64 10.28 14.71 12.73
CA LYS A 64 10.32 16.18 12.63
C LYS A 64 9.57 16.71 11.39
N GLU A 65 9.68 16.04 10.24
CA GLU A 65 8.94 16.40 9.03
C GLU A 65 7.44 16.23 9.20
N ILE A 66 6.99 15.16 9.87
CA ILE A 66 5.57 14.92 10.18
C ILE A 66 4.99 16.04 11.05
N ILE A 67 5.71 16.45 12.11
CA ILE A 67 5.30 17.55 12.98
C ILE A 67 5.19 18.87 12.19
N GLN A 68 6.17 19.16 11.34
CA GLN A 68 6.14 20.36 10.50
C GLN A 68 4.98 20.37 9.50
N LEU A 69 4.71 19.22 8.84
CA LEU A 69 3.59 19.07 7.92
C LEU A 69 2.24 19.29 8.63
N LYS A 70 2.08 18.73 9.83
CA LYS A 70 0.88 18.93 10.64
C LYS A 70 0.68 20.40 11.02
N ARG A 71 1.74 21.07 11.46
CA ARG A 71 1.68 22.51 11.81
C ARG A 71 1.28 23.40 10.62
N ARG A 72 1.65 23.00 9.39
CA ARG A 72 1.29 23.71 8.15
C ARG A 72 -0.10 23.34 7.62
N GLY A 73 -0.87 22.50 8.32
CA GLY A 73 -2.18 22.03 7.86
C GLY A 73 -2.13 21.12 6.61
N TRP A 74 -0.96 20.60 6.27
CA TRP A 74 -0.81 19.73 5.10
C TRP A 74 -1.29 18.32 5.40
N LYS A 75 -1.95 17.70 4.41
CA LYS A 75 -2.33 16.27 4.51
C LYS A 75 -1.06 15.41 4.60
N ILE A 76 -0.93 14.71 5.71
CA ILE A 76 0.15 13.76 5.93
C ILE A 76 -0.23 12.46 5.20
N THR A 77 0.66 11.98 4.36
CA THR A 77 0.50 10.70 3.69
C THR A 77 1.27 9.62 4.46
N GLY A 78 0.60 8.53 4.81
CA GLY A 78 1.15 7.43 5.59
C GLY A 78 0.50 7.31 6.98
N TYR A 79 1.10 6.48 7.84
CA TYR A 79 0.60 6.28 9.19
C TYR A 79 0.99 7.44 10.11
N TYR A 80 0.02 7.94 10.86
CA TYR A 80 0.23 8.82 11.99
C TYR A 80 -0.96 8.75 12.95
N SER A 81 -0.69 8.97 14.21
CA SER A 81 -1.68 9.09 15.29
C SER A 81 -1.30 10.26 16.20
N SER A 82 -2.15 10.59 17.14
CA SER A 82 -1.81 11.61 18.16
C SER A 82 -0.63 11.17 19.01
N LEU A 83 -0.52 9.88 19.34
CA LEU A 83 0.57 9.32 20.14
C LEU A 83 1.88 9.28 19.34
N SER A 84 1.85 8.79 18.09
CA SER A 84 3.04 8.75 17.24
C SER A 84 3.59 10.15 16.89
N ILE A 85 2.77 11.19 16.95
CA ILE A 85 3.23 12.57 16.77
C ILE A 85 3.92 13.11 18.03
N SER A 86 3.51 12.67 19.22
CA SER A 86 4.08 13.14 20.47
C SER A 86 5.45 12.51 20.78
N ASP A 87 5.73 11.33 20.27
CA ASP A 87 6.94 10.56 20.58
C ASP A 87 7.56 9.94 19.32
N GLU A 88 8.88 10.15 19.14
CA GLU A 88 9.62 9.67 17.96
C GLU A 88 9.80 8.15 17.96
N GLU A 89 9.99 7.53 19.11
CA GLU A 89 10.16 6.09 19.23
C GLU A 89 8.85 5.36 18.91
N ILE A 90 7.74 5.87 19.45
CA ILE A 90 6.40 5.37 19.15
C ILE A 90 6.10 5.54 17.66
N TYR A 91 6.43 6.69 17.07
CA TYR A 91 6.26 6.92 15.63
C TYR A 91 7.00 5.88 14.80
N ASN A 92 8.29 5.66 15.09
CA ASN A 92 9.12 4.72 14.34
C ASN A 92 8.57 3.29 14.42
N LYS A 93 8.24 2.81 15.63
CA LYS A 93 7.67 1.47 15.85
C LYS A 93 6.31 1.30 15.18
N SER A 94 5.42 2.28 15.31
CA SER A 94 4.08 2.23 14.76
C SER A 94 4.09 2.30 13.23
N TYR A 95 4.99 3.10 12.65
CA TYR A 95 5.14 3.20 11.20
C TYR A 95 5.62 1.88 10.60
N ASP A 96 6.62 1.23 11.20
CA ASP A 96 7.13 -0.06 10.75
C ASP A 96 6.05 -1.16 10.87
N LEU A 97 5.28 -1.17 11.96
CA LEU A 97 4.15 -2.09 12.13
C LEU A 97 3.07 -1.87 11.07
N TRP A 98 2.73 -0.62 10.79
CA TRP A 98 1.73 -0.29 9.77
C TRP A 98 2.14 -0.80 8.39
N ILE A 99 3.39 -0.57 7.97
CA ILE A 99 3.91 -1.10 6.70
C ILE A 99 3.85 -2.62 6.69
N LYS A 100 4.32 -3.27 7.76
CA LYS A 100 4.30 -4.73 7.88
C LYS A 100 2.90 -5.31 7.72
N TYR A 101 1.90 -4.76 8.42
CA TYR A 101 0.52 -5.24 8.32
C TYR A 101 -0.10 -4.91 6.96
N SER A 102 0.19 -3.76 6.39
CA SER A 102 -0.27 -3.39 5.05
C SER A 102 0.25 -4.36 3.99
N CYS A 103 1.54 -4.67 4.00
CA CYS A 103 2.13 -5.64 3.08
C CYS A 103 1.58 -7.05 3.31
N LEU A 104 1.46 -7.50 4.56
CA LEU A 104 0.95 -8.83 4.89
C LEU A 104 -0.49 -9.01 4.40
N LEU A 105 -1.37 -8.04 4.67
CA LEU A 105 -2.75 -8.11 4.26
C LEU A 105 -2.91 -8.07 2.74
N LEU A 106 -2.11 -7.26 2.03
CA LEU A 106 -2.10 -7.24 0.58
C LEU A 106 -1.61 -8.55 -0.03
N LEU A 107 -0.55 -9.15 0.51
CA LEU A 107 -0.04 -10.44 0.04
C LEU A 107 -1.05 -11.56 0.28
N THR A 108 -1.68 -11.60 1.46
CA THR A 108 -2.73 -12.57 1.78
C THR A 108 -3.90 -12.45 0.80
N GLN A 109 -4.28 -11.23 0.49
CA GLN A 109 -5.38 -10.93 -0.41
C GLN A 109 -5.05 -11.29 -1.87
N LEU A 110 -3.82 -11.00 -2.31
CA LEU A 110 -3.35 -11.41 -3.63
C LEU A 110 -3.33 -12.93 -3.76
N PHE A 111 -2.86 -13.63 -2.72
CA PHE A 111 -2.89 -15.09 -2.67
C PHE A 111 -4.32 -15.63 -2.76
N GLY A 112 -5.26 -15.07 -1.98
CA GLY A 112 -6.69 -15.42 -2.05
C GLY A 112 -7.28 -15.22 -3.44
N LEU A 113 -6.94 -14.11 -4.11
CA LEU A 113 -7.38 -13.86 -5.49
C LEU A 113 -6.85 -14.92 -6.45
N LEU A 114 -5.58 -15.29 -6.34
CA LEU A 114 -4.98 -16.32 -7.19
C LEU A 114 -5.64 -17.69 -6.97
N VAL A 115 -5.93 -18.06 -5.73
CA VAL A 115 -6.66 -19.30 -5.42
C VAL A 115 -8.05 -19.28 -6.04
N LEU A 116 -8.81 -18.20 -5.86
CA LEU A 116 -10.15 -18.05 -6.46
C LEU A 116 -10.09 -18.09 -7.99
N TYR A 117 -9.09 -17.48 -8.59
CA TYR A 117 -8.88 -17.51 -10.04
C TYR A 117 -8.69 -18.94 -10.54
N VAL A 118 -7.84 -19.73 -9.87
CA VAL A 118 -7.62 -21.14 -10.24
C VAL A 118 -8.88 -21.97 -10.04
N LEU A 119 -9.56 -21.83 -8.90
CA LEU A 119 -10.79 -22.58 -8.60
C LEU A 119 -11.93 -22.24 -9.56
N ASN A 120 -11.95 -21.03 -10.11
CA ASN A 120 -12.94 -20.61 -11.11
C ASN A 120 -12.51 -20.92 -12.56
N GLY A 121 -11.69 -21.94 -12.76
CA GLY A 121 -11.25 -22.38 -14.10
C GLY A 121 -10.38 -21.37 -14.83
N CYS A 122 -9.53 -20.64 -14.10
CA CYS A 122 -8.69 -19.56 -14.65
C CYS A 122 -9.50 -18.41 -15.27
N PHE A 123 -10.66 -18.13 -14.71
CA PHE A 123 -11.54 -17.05 -15.11
C PHE A 123 -11.72 -16.03 -13.98
N LEU A 124 -11.51 -14.74 -14.27
CA LEU A 124 -11.78 -13.65 -13.33
C LEU A 124 -13.01 -12.86 -13.80
N THR A 125 -14.08 -12.89 -13.01
CA THR A 125 -15.27 -12.09 -13.28
C THR A 125 -15.05 -10.63 -12.90
N SER A 126 -15.80 -9.71 -13.50
CA SER A 126 -15.78 -8.30 -13.10
C SER A 126 -16.11 -8.13 -11.62
N SER A 127 -17.03 -8.92 -11.07
CA SER A 127 -17.35 -8.91 -9.65
C SER A 127 -16.15 -9.28 -8.78
N MET A 128 -15.40 -10.32 -9.12
CA MET A 128 -14.19 -10.72 -8.41
C MET A 128 -13.13 -9.61 -8.44
N PHE A 129 -12.96 -8.95 -9.58
CA PHE A 129 -12.04 -7.83 -9.73
C PHE A 129 -12.40 -6.65 -8.82
N PHE A 130 -13.67 -6.20 -8.86
CA PHE A 130 -14.12 -5.10 -8.00
C PHE A 130 -14.08 -5.46 -6.52
N THR A 131 -14.43 -6.71 -6.17
CA THR A 131 -14.31 -7.21 -4.79
C THR A 131 -12.85 -7.16 -4.32
N HIS A 132 -11.91 -7.55 -5.17
CA HIS A 132 -10.48 -7.48 -4.85
C HIS A 132 -10.03 -6.04 -4.55
N ILE A 133 -10.42 -5.06 -5.37
CA ILE A 133 -10.10 -3.65 -5.14
C ILE A 133 -10.73 -3.16 -3.83
N ALA A 134 -12.00 -3.46 -3.60
CA ALA A 134 -12.68 -3.07 -2.35
C ALA A 134 -11.99 -3.66 -1.12
N MET A 135 -11.63 -4.95 -1.18
CA MET A 135 -10.88 -5.61 -0.12
C MET A 135 -9.48 -5.02 0.07
N ALA A 136 -8.81 -4.58 -0.99
CA ALA A 136 -7.54 -3.87 -0.89
C ALA A 136 -7.68 -2.56 -0.10
N CYS A 137 -8.73 -1.80 -0.32
CA CYS A 137 -9.03 -0.60 0.46
C CYS A 137 -9.37 -0.92 1.92
N ILE A 138 -10.20 -1.94 2.18
CA ILE A 138 -10.58 -2.37 3.52
C ILE A 138 -9.36 -2.86 4.30
N SER A 139 -8.46 -3.61 3.67
CA SER A 139 -7.25 -4.12 4.31
C SER A 139 -6.32 -3.00 4.78
N GLN A 140 -6.28 -1.87 4.09
CA GLN A 140 -5.51 -0.70 4.52
C GLN A 140 -6.09 -0.05 5.78
N VAL A 141 -7.41 0.07 5.84
CA VAL A 141 -8.10 0.55 7.04
C VAL A 141 -7.87 -0.42 8.21
N ALA A 142 -7.94 -1.73 7.95
CA ALA A 142 -7.67 -2.76 8.95
C ALA A 142 -6.22 -2.68 9.47
N ALA A 143 -5.23 -2.56 8.59
CA ALA A 143 -3.83 -2.38 8.98
C ALA A 143 -3.64 -1.15 9.88
N TRP A 144 -4.30 -0.04 9.55
CA TRP A 144 -4.26 1.19 10.34
C TRP A 144 -4.88 0.97 11.74
N ILE A 145 -6.05 0.33 11.83
CA ILE A 145 -6.73 0.03 13.10
C ILE A 145 -5.89 -0.91 13.98
N ILE A 146 -5.33 -1.97 13.39
CA ILE A 146 -4.46 -2.92 14.10
C ILE A 146 -3.25 -2.18 14.69
N THR A 147 -2.63 -1.33 13.90
CA THR A 147 -1.48 -0.53 14.33
C THR A 147 -1.86 0.40 15.49
N LEU A 148 -3.00 1.11 15.39
CA LEU A 148 -3.48 1.97 16.48
C LEU A 148 -3.72 1.21 17.79
N ARG A 149 -4.28 0.00 17.71
CA ARG A 149 -4.50 -0.84 18.91
C ARG A 149 -3.18 -1.27 19.54
N ARG A 150 -2.19 -1.62 18.72
CA ARG A 150 -0.85 -2.00 19.19
C ARG A 150 -0.12 -0.81 19.79
N GLU A 151 -0.17 0.35 19.16
CA GLU A 151 0.39 1.59 19.68
C GLU A 151 -0.13 1.94 21.07
N LYS A 152 -1.45 1.90 21.28
CA LYS A 152 -2.06 2.13 22.60
C LYS A 152 -1.61 1.13 23.65
N LYS A 153 -1.32 -0.11 23.27
CA LYS A 153 -0.79 -1.12 24.18
C LYS A 153 0.66 -0.80 24.59
N TYR A 154 1.48 -0.38 23.66
CA TYR A 154 2.86 0.06 23.95
C TYR A 154 2.90 1.28 24.86
N TRP A 155 2.05 2.28 24.61
CA TRP A 155 1.97 3.48 25.45
C TRP A 155 1.62 3.18 26.91
N LYS A 156 0.77 2.18 27.16
CA LYS A 156 0.39 1.78 28.51
C LYS A 156 1.47 0.96 29.25
N SER A 157 2.50 0.51 28.56
CA SER A 157 3.60 -0.28 29.11
C SER A 157 4.86 0.54 29.44
N ILE A 158 4.86 1.83 29.12
CA ILE A 158 5.85 2.83 29.49
C ILE A 158 5.33 3.64 30.68
#